data_23090b0502e87d4dbc50de96acf71229
#
_entry.id   23090b0502e87d4dbc50de96acf71229
#
_cell.length_a   1.000
_cell.length_b   1.000
_cell.length_c   1.000
_cell.angle_alpha   90.00
_cell.angle_beta   90.00
_cell.angle_gamma   90.00
#
_symmetry.space_group_name_H-M   'P 1'
#
loop_
_entity.id
_entity.type
_entity.pdbx_description
1 polymer ?
#
loop_
_entity_poly.entity_id
_entity_poly.type
_entity_poly.pdbx_seq_one_letter_code
_entity_poly.pdbx_strand_id
1 'polypeptide(L)'
;MLCSTLLERPVLKISMLTWLARCAFFAALIFTFYSAVIPPTHAVQLVPWDKAEHFIAFYALTGLAVAGFPRGRLWVIAALLSAFGALIEFVQGLPMVNRDRDFWDWVADTIAIIAALAPMLLVWWRGAVRSGQKNIDM
;
A
#
# COMPACT_ATOMS: atom_id res chain seq x y z
N MET A 1 31.93 21.86 -22.95
CA MET A 1 32.00 20.67 -22.08
C MET A 1 31.14 20.77 -20.82
N LEU A 2 30.07 21.57 -20.80
CA LEU A 2 29.19 21.84 -19.63
C LEU A 2 27.71 21.45 -19.85
N CYS A 3 27.38 20.81 -20.96
CA CYS A 3 25.98 20.50 -21.33
C CYS A 3 25.51 19.08 -21.00
N SER A 4 26.40 18.17 -20.60
CA SER A 4 26.05 16.76 -20.33
C SER A 4 25.69 16.46 -18.88
N THR A 5 26.00 17.33 -17.95
CA THR A 5 25.85 17.06 -16.50
C THR A 5 24.45 17.41 -15.94
N LEU A 6 23.61 18.14 -16.69
CA LEU A 6 22.30 18.58 -16.20
C LEU A 6 21.15 17.65 -16.51
N LEU A 7 21.32 16.72 -17.46
CA LEU A 7 20.27 15.78 -17.88
C LEU A 7 20.26 14.47 -17.09
N GLU A 8 21.37 14.10 -16.42
CA GLU A 8 21.44 12.85 -15.65
C GLU A 8 20.82 12.91 -14.25
N ARG A 9 20.68 14.11 -13.68
CA ARG A 9 20.23 14.28 -12.29
C ARG A 9 18.77 13.85 -12.00
N PRO A 10 17.77 14.11 -12.85
CA PRO A 10 16.39 13.73 -12.54
C PRO A 10 16.15 12.23 -12.58
N VAL A 11 16.78 11.50 -13.48
CA VAL A 11 16.62 10.04 -13.64
C VAL A 11 17.24 9.28 -12.47
N LEU A 12 18.42 9.72 -12.00
CA LEU A 12 19.07 9.14 -10.82
C LEU A 12 18.27 9.37 -9.54
N LYS A 13 17.70 10.57 -9.36
CA LYS A 13 16.84 10.87 -8.20
C LYS A 13 15.56 10.04 -8.20
N ILE A 14 14.90 9.84 -9.33
CA ILE A 14 13.69 9.03 -9.44
C ILE A 14 14.01 7.56 -9.12
N SER A 15 15.11 7.01 -9.60
CA SER A 15 15.51 5.63 -9.29
C SER A 15 15.85 5.45 -7.80
N MET A 16 16.54 6.38 -7.18
CA MET A 16 16.87 6.33 -5.76
C MET A 16 15.62 6.39 -4.88
N LEU A 17 14.68 7.31 -5.16
CA LEU A 17 13.40 7.40 -4.44
C LEU A 17 12.58 6.12 -4.58
N THR A 18 12.55 5.51 -5.76
CA THR A 18 11.87 4.24 -5.99
C THR A 18 12.49 3.11 -5.18
N TRP A 19 13.83 3.05 -5.09
CA TRP A 19 14.52 2.07 -4.26
C TRP A 19 14.26 2.29 -2.77
N LEU A 20 14.30 3.53 -2.30
CA LEU A 20 13.96 3.86 -0.91
C LEU A 20 12.52 3.47 -0.57
N ALA A 21 11.58 3.76 -1.48
CA ALA A 21 10.18 3.37 -1.29
C ALA A 21 10.00 1.84 -1.23
N ARG A 22 10.76 1.07 -2.03
CA ARG A 22 10.76 -0.41 -1.96
C ARG A 22 11.31 -0.92 -0.63
N CYS A 23 12.44 -0.39 -0.19
CA CYS A 23 13.02 -0.76 1.10
C CYS A 23 12.06 -0.43 2.24
N ALA A 24 11.45 0.76 2.23
CA ALA A 24 10.45 1.18 3.20
C ALA A 24 9.20 0.29 3.15
N PHE A 25 8.73 -0.08 1.96
CA PHE A 25 7.61 -0.99 1.77
C PHE A 25 7.86 -2.35 2.42
N PHE A 26 8.99 -3.00 2.12
CA PHE A 26 9.28 -4.31 2.70
C PHE A 26 9.53 -4.24 4.21
N ALA A 27 10.20 -3.18 4.69
CA ALA A 27 10.37 -2.96 6.12
C ALA A 27 9.02 -2.76 6.83
N ALA A 28 8.13 -1.96 6.27
CA ALA A 28 6.79 -1.74 6.81
C ALA A 28 5.94 -3.02 6.75
N LEU A 29 6.04 -3.81 5.69
CA LEU A 29 5.32 -5.09 5.54
C LEU A 29 5.75 -6.10 6.62
N ILE A 30 7.06 -6.24 6.85
CA ILE A 30 7.61 -7.09 7.91
C ILE A 30 7.18 -6.58 9.28
N PHE A 31 7.26 -5.27 9.51
CA PHE A 31 6.86 -4.65 10.77
C PHE A 31 5.36 -4.86 11.05
N THR A 32 4.49 -4.66 10.04
CA THR A 32 3.04 -4.88 10.17
C THR A 32 2.74 -6.33 10.53
N PHE A 33 3.36 -7.29 9.81
CA PHE A 33 3.18 -8.71 10.11
C PHE A 33 3.67 -9.07 11.53
N TYR A 34 4.87 -8.61 11.89
CA TYR A 34 5.43 -8.85 13.21
C TYR A 34 4.53 -8.30 14.32
N SER A 35 4.08 -7.04 14.20
CA SER A 35 3.19 -6.39 15.19
C SER A 35 1.85 -7.11 15.31
N ALA A 36 1.35 -7.65 14.21
CA ALA A 36 0.08 -8.39 14.18
C ALA A 36 0.15 -9.75 14.88
N VAL A 37 1.32 -10.42 14.89
CA VAL A 37 1.46 -11.78 15.43
C VAL A 37 2.05 -11.84 16.83
N ILE A 38 2.68 -10.78 17.35
CA ILE A 38 3.16 -10.75 18.74
C ILE A 38 1.98 -10.56 19.70
N PRO A 39 2.09 -11.06 20.95
CA PRO A 39 1.06 -10.87 21.96
C PRO A 39 0.72 -9.39 22.18
N PRO A 40 -0.56 -9.04 22.45
CA PRO A 40 -1.00 -7.64 22.61
C PRO A 40 -0.23 -6.86 23.67
N THR A 41 0.27 -7.56 24.70
CA THR A 41 1.07 -6.97 25.79
C THR A 41 2.43 -6.43 25.34
N HIS A 42 2.91 -6.84 24.16
CA HIS A 42 4.19 -6.43 23.58
C HIS A 42 4.02 -5.68 22.25
N ALA A 43 2.79 -5.61 21.72
CA ALA A 43 2.52 -4.88 20.50
C ALA A 43 2.59 -3.37 20.74
N VAL A 44 3.19 -2.65 19.78
CA VAL A 44 3.17 -1.19 19.77
C VAL A 44 1.77 -0.75 19.33
N GLN A 45 0.98 -0.25 20.28
CA GLN A 45 -0.31 0.35 19.96
C GLN A 45 -0.13 1.83 19.62
N LEU A 46 -0.33 2.19 18.36
CA LEU A 46 -0.27 3.57 17.89
C LEU A 46 -1.58 4.32 18.16
N VAL A 47 -2.69 3.60 18.17
CA VAL A 47 -4.05 4.15 18.37
C VAL A 47 -4.84 3.19 19.28
N PRO A 48 -5.72 3.69 20.17
CA PRO A 48 -6.52 2.83 21.06
C PRO A 48 -7.55 1.95 20.35
N TRP A 49 -7.68 2.07 19.04
CA TRP A 49 -8.65 1.36 18.24
C TRP A 49 -7.96 0.51 17.16
N ASP A 50 -8.04 -0.79 17.32
CA ASP A 50 -7.36 -1.79 16.49
C ASP A 50 -7.61 -1.62 15.00
N LYS A 51 -8.88 -1.45 14.60
CA LYS A 51 -9.26 -1.21 13.18
C LYS A 51 -8.63 0.04 12.56
N ALA A 52 -8.35 1.06 13.38
CA ALA A 52 -7.62 2.23 12.92
C ALA A 52 -6.14 1.94 12.68
N GLU A 53 -5.52 1.07 13.49
CA GLU A 53 -4.15 0.62 13.26
C GLU A 53 -4.03 -0.16 11.95
N HIS A 54 -4.94 -1.10 11.69
CA HIS A 54 -5.04 -1.82 10.43
C HIS A 54 -5.21 -0.85 9.25
N PHE A 55 -6.16 0.07 9.34
CA PHE A 55 -6.40 1.07 8.30
C PHE A 55 -5.16 1.91 8.00
N ILE A 56 -4.48 2.44 9.02
CA ILE A 56 -3.28 3.28 8.84
C ILE A 56 -2.14 2.46 8.23
N ALA A 57 -1.91 1.25 8.72
CA ALA A 57 -0.87 0.37 8.22
C ALA A 57 -1.07 0.04 6.73
N PHE A 58 -2.27 -0.38 6.33
CA PHE A 58 -2.56 -0.75 4.94
C PHE A 58 -2.66 0.46 4.00
N TYR A 59 -3.09 1.61 4.50
CA TYR A 59 -3.04 2.86 3.76
C TYR A 59 -1.59 3.25 3.43
N ALA A 60 -0.69 3.20 4.42
CA ALA A 60 0.73 3.49 4.25
C ALA A 60 1.43 2.45 3.35
N LEU A 61 1.17 1.15 3.56
CA LEU A 61 1.69 0.07 2.71
C LEU A 61 1.30 0.25 1.25
N THR A 62 0.05 0.64 0.99
CA THR A 62 -0.43 0.89 -0.38
C THR A 62 0.30 2.07 -1.01
N GLY A 63 0.46 3.18 -0.29
CA GLY A 63 1.22 4.34 -0.76
C GLY A 63 2.67 4.00 -1.09
N LEU A 64 3.34 3.25 -0.21
CA LEU A 64 4.72 2.79 -0.42
C LEU A 64 4.82 1.80 -1.59
N ALA A 65 3.86 0.89 -1.75
CA ALA A 65 3.82 -0.05 -2.87
C ALA A 65 3.71 0.69 -4.21
N VAL A 66 2.81 1.67 -4.30
CA VAL A 66 2.65 2.47 -5.53
C VAL A 66 3.90 3.29 -5.83
N ALA A 67 4.52 3.92 -4.83
CA ALA A 67 5.75 4.68 -5.00
C ALA A 67 6.95 3.78 -5.37
N GLY A 68 7.03 2.59 -4.78
CA GLY A 68 8.09 1.62 -5.02
C GLY A 68 7.95 0.87 -6.34
N PHE A 69 6.72 0.67 -6.82
CA PHE A 69 6.41 -0.09 -8.03
C PHE A 69 5.58 0.73 -9.04
N PRO A 70 6.11 1.85 -9.57
CA PRO A 70 5.36 2.78 -10.41
C PRO A 70 4.86 2.19 -11.74
N ARG A 71 5.42 1.05 -12.18
CA ARG A 71 4.96 0.29 -13.35
C ARG A 71 4.03 -0.87 -12.98
N GLY A 72 3.78 -1.08 -11.68
CA GLY A 72 2.89 -2.12 -11.19
C GLY A 72 1.42 -1.82 -11.56
N ARG A 73 0.66 -2.87 -11.84
CA ARG A 73 -0.79 -2.75 -12.06
C ARG A 73 -1.46 -2.54 -10.71
N LEU A 74 -2.23 -1.46 -10.55
CA LEU A 74 -2.87 -1.09 -9.28
C LEU A 74 -3.74 -2.22 -8.70
N TRP A 75 -4.46 -2.95 -9.56
CA TRP A 75 -5.28 -4.08 -9.13
C TRP A 75 -4.44 -5.24 -8.56
N VAL A 76 -3.21 -5.47 -9.07
CA VAL A 76 -2.30 -6.49 -8.53
C VAL A 76 -1.80 -6.07 -7.16
N ILE A 77 -1.43 -4.79 -6.99
CA ILE A 77 -1.04 -4.23 -5.69
C ILE A 77 -2.19 -4.41 -4.69
N ALA A 78 -3.42 -4.03 -5.08
CA ALA A 78 -4.61 -4.18 -4.24
C ALA A 78 -4.87 -5.65 -3.85
N ALA A 79 -4.82 -6.57 -4.81
CA ALA A 79 -5.06 -7.99 -4.57
C ALA A 79 -4.00 -8.61 -3.64
N LEU A 80 -2.71 -8.29 -3.85
CA LEU A 80 -1.63 -8.81 -3.01
C LEU A 80 -1.69 -8.27 -1.58
N LEU A 81 -1.99 -6.98 -1.40
CA LEU A 81 -2.13 -6.39 -0.06
C LEU A 81 -3.38 -6.91 0.64
N SER A 82 -4.52 -7.05 -0.04
CA SER A 82 -5.72 -7.65 0.56
C SER A 82 -5.50 -9.12 0.93
N ALA A 83 -4.79 -9.89 0.10
CA ALA A 83 -4.38 -11.25 0.44
C ALA A 83 -3.42 -11.30 1.65
N PHE A 84 -2.54 -10.31 1.77
CA PHE A 84 -1.66 -10.16 2.93
C PHE A 84 -2.46 -9.87 4.22
N GLY A 85 -3.49 -9.00 4.18
CA GLY A 85 -4.41 -8.80 5.29
C GLY A 85 -5.14 -10.08 5.68
N ALA A 86 -5.68 -10.81 4.70
CA ALA A 86 -6.31 -12.11 4.95
C ALA A 86 -5.34 -13.14 5.56
N LEU A 87 -4.06 -13.11 5.18
CA LEU A 87 -3.02 -13.96 5.78
C LEU A 87 -2.78 -13.59 7.25
N ILE A 88 -2.74 -12.29 7.59
CA ILE A 88 -2.62 -11.83 8.97
C ILE A 88 -3.78 -12.40 9.80
N GLU A 89 -5.04 -12.24 9.36
CA GLU A 89 -6.22 -12.76 10.03
C GLU A 89 -6.17 -14.28 10.21
N PHE A 90 -5.69 -14.99 9.18
CA PHE A 90 -5.52 -16.44 9.28
C PHE A 90 -4.51 -16.83 10.36
N VAL A 91 -3.36 -16.15 10.40
CA VAL A 91 -2.30 -16.42 11.38
C VAL A 91 -2.75 -16.07 12.80
N GLN A 92 -3.45 -14.94 12.98
CA GLN A 92 -4.01 -14.54 14.28
C GLN A 92 -5.02 -15.56 14.82
N GLY A 93 -5.78 -16.21 13.94
CA GLY A 93 -6.70 -17.30 14.32
C GLY A 93 -6.03 -18.60 14.75
N LEU A 94 -4.70 -18.71 14.66
CA LEU A 94 -3.99 -19.93 15.11
C LEU A 94 -3.87 -19.96 16.65
N PRO A 95 -4.10 -21.12 17.30
CA PRO A 95 -4.05 -21.23 18.76
C PRO A 95 -2.72 -20.80 19.39
N MET A 96 -1.63 -20.80 18.62
CA MET A 96 -0.29 -20.45 19.08
C MET A 96 -0.05 -18.94 19.19
N VAL A 97 -0.85 -18.13 18.49
CA VAL A 97 -0.63 -16.68 18.39
C VAL A 97 -1.33 -15.92 19.52
N ASN A 98 -2.34 -16.52 20.15
CA ASN A 98 -3.11 -15.95 21.27
C ASN A 98 -3.62 -14.52 20.95
N ARG A 99 -4.17 -14.32 19.76
CA ARG A 99 -4.84 -13.11 19.26
C ARG A 99 -6.26 -13.44 18.84
N ASP A 100 -7.15 -12.46 18.94
CA ASP A 100 -8.51 -12.61 18.43
C ASP A 100 -8.53 -12.30 16.93
N ARG A 101 -9.08 -13.24 16.16
CA ARG A 101 -9.35 -13.05 14.74
C ARG A 101 -10.61 -12.23 14.56
N ASP A 102 -10.54 -11.11 13.85
CA ASP A 102 -11.70 -10.29 13.51
C ASP A 102 -11.78 -10.02 12.00
N PHE A 103 -12.77 -10.61 11.32
CA PHE A 103 -13.02 -10.38 9.90
C PHE A 103 -13.12 -8.90 9.52
N TRP A 104 -13.56 -8.05 10.46
CA TRP A 104 -13.68 -6.61 10.22
C TRP A 104 -12.34 -5.90 10.10
N ASP A 105 -11.25 -6.48 10.61
CA ASP A 105 -9.90 -5.95 10.45
C ASP A 105 -9.43 -6.13 9.01
N TRP A 106 -9.68 -7.29 8.38
CA TRP A 106 -9.46 -7.45 6.95
C TRP A 106 -10.33 -6.54 6.09
N VAL A 107 -11.56 -6.25 6.50
CA VAL A 107 -12.42 -5.27 5.82
C VAL A 107 -11.81 -3.87 5.92
N ALA A 108 -11.32 -3.47 7.09
CA ALA A 108 -10.62 -2.19 7.30
C ALA A 108 -9.38 -2.07 6.42
N ASP A 109 -8.56 -3.13 6.31
CA ASP A 109 -7.40 -3.21 5.43
C ASP A 109 -7.79 -2.97 3.97
N THR A 110 -8.83 -3.66 3.50
CA THR A 110 -9.30 -3.54 2.12
C THR A 110 -9.84 -2.15 1.82
N ILE A 111 -10.58 -1.54 2.74
CA ILE A 111 -11.07 -0.16 2.60
C ILE A 111 -9.88 0.81 2.56
N ALA A 112 -8.87 0.62 3.39
CA ALA A 112 -7.67 1.45 3.39
C ALA A 112 -6.92 1.38 2.05
N ILE A 113 -6.77 0.18 1.47
CA ILE A 113 -6.16 -0.03 0.16
C ILE A 113 -6.95 0.74 -0.92
N ILE A 114 -8.27 0.60 -0.94
CA ILE A 114 -9.13 1.30 -1.91
C ILE A 114 -9.02 2.82 -1.74
N ALA A 115 -9.07 3.31 -0.50
CA ALA A 115 -8.95 4.74 -0.19
C ALA A 115 -7.60 5.31 -0.66
N ALA A 116 -6.50 4.59 -0.47
CA ALA A 116 -5.18 5.00 -0.92
C ALA A 116 -5.04 5.02 -2.46
N LEU A 117 -5.72 4.12 -3.16
CA LEU A 117 -5.72 4.04 -4.63
C LEU A 117 -6.72 5.00 -5.29
N ALA A 118 -7.73 5.46 -4.57
CA ALA A 118 -8.84 6.27 -5.11
C ALA A 118 -8.38 7.50 -5.93
N PRO A 119 -7.39 8.31 -5.50
CA PRO A 119 -6.94 9.46 -6.28
C PRO A 119 -6.40 9.06 -7.66
N MET A 120 -5.68 7.94 -7.75
CA MET A 120 -5.11 7.46 -9.02
C MET A 120 -6.19 6.91 -9.96
N LEU A 121 -7.16 6.20 -9.41
CA LEU A 121 -8.31 5.69 -10.16
C LEU A 121 -9.16 6.84 -10.71
N LEU A 122 -9.35 7.92 -9.94
CA LEU A 122 -10.06 9.11 -10.38
C LEU A 122 -9.33 9.82 -11.53
N VAL A 123 -8.02 9.97 -11.45
CA VAL A 123 -7.22 10.58 -12.53
C VAL A 123 -7.30 9.73 -13.80
N TRP A 124 -7.15 8.43 -13.68
CA TRP A 124 -7.27 7.49 -14.79
C TRP A 124 -8.66 7.55 -15.45
N TRP A 125 -9.73 7.51 -14.66
CA TRP A 125 -11.11 7.58 -15.14
C TRP A 125 -11.40 8.89 -15.87
N ARG A 126 -10.97 10.04 -15.33
CA ARG A 126 -11.12 11.35 -15.98
C ARG A 126 -10.38 11.42 -17.32
N GLY A 127 -9.20 10.80 -17.40
CA GLY A 127 -8.45 10.69 -18.65
C GLY A 127 -9.19 9.86 -19.70
N ALA A 128 -9.74 8.72 -19.31
CA ALA A 128 -10.50 7.83 -20.18
C ALA A 128 -11.79 8.51 -20.74
N VAL A 129 -12.51 9.22 -19.88
CA VAL A 129 -13.74 9.97 -20.30
C VAL A 129 -13.39 11.07 -21.32
N ARG A 130 -12.31 11.84 -21.09
CA ARG A 130 -11.90 12.90 -22.01
C ARG A 130 -11.44 12.36 -23.38
N SER A 131 -10.77 11.22 -23.40
CA SER A 131 -10.35 10.60 -24.67
C SER A 131 -11.54 10.03 -25.46
N GLY A 132 -12.56 9.50 -24.77
CA GLY A 132 -13.80 9.04 -25.39
C GLY A 132 -14.60 10.18 -26.05
N GLN A 133 -14.69 11.32 -25.36
CA GLN A 133 -15.39 12.50 -25.89
C GLN A 133 -14.76 13.01 -27.21
N LYS A 134 -13.42 13.04 -27.27
CA LYS A 134 -12.67 13.54 -28.41
C LYS A 134 -12.89 12.69 -29.71
N ASN A 135 -13.21 11.40 -29.54
CA ASN A 135 -13.50 10.49 -30.67
C ASN A 135 -14.94 10.60 -31.17
N ILE A 136 -15.84 11.23 -30.43
CA ILE A 136 -17.25 11.44 -30.85
C ILE A 136 -17.39 12.76 -31.62
N ASP A 137 -16.52 13.72 -31.34
CA ASP A 137 -16.55 15.07 -31.92
C ASP A 137 -15.76 15.17 -33.24
N MET A 138 -15.18 14.06 -33.74
CA MET A 138 -14.52 13.93 -35.08
C MET A 138 -15.38 13.15 -36.05
#